data_fcc65abaf302a7302e73bfbba269e857
#
_entry.id   fcc65abaf302a7302e73bfbba269e857
#
_cell.length_a   1.000
_cell.length_b   1.000
_cell.length_c   1.000
_cell.angle_alpha   90.00
_cell.angle_beta   90.00
_cell.angle_gamma   90.00
#
_symmetry.space_group_name_H-M   'P 1'
#
loop_
_entity.id
_entity.type
_entity.pdbx_description
1 polymer ?
#
loop_
_entity_poly.entity_id
_entity_poly.type
_entity_poly.pdbx_seq_one_letter_code
_entity_poly.pdbx_strand_id
1 'polypeptide(L)'
;MSKKISLKQFLMKSGKFERVYDCIKDIRNGKISVNGEIITNPNYFFNLKNPIVKLNNEKIKQIGKLYFLLNKPLDYLSQKSSGEQTIYDLLKKSKIDENISKSLFAVGRLDKDTEGLMIITNDGKLSDFAMNPENEIVKKYYAVLDNSVA
;
A
#
# COMPACT_ATOMS: atom_id res chain seq x y z
N MET A 1 10.37 -24.47 1.60
CA MET A 1 9.33 -24.16 2.62
C MET A 1 8.21 -23.38 1.99
N SER A 2 6.96 -23.79 2.18
CA SER A 2 5.82 -23.06 1.64
C SER A 2 5.57 -21.78 2.46
N LYS A 3 5.43 -20.64 1.77
CA LYS A 3 5.24 -19.34 2.39
C LYS A 3 3.82 -19.23 2.95
N LYS A 4 3.69 -19.10 4.27
CA LYS A 4 2.43 -18.82 4.94
C LYS A 4 2.16 -17.32 4.99
N ILE A 5 0.89 -16.93 4.89
CA ILE A 5 0.43 -15.54 5.01
C ILE A 5 -0.86 -15.51 5.84
N SER A 6 -1.09 -14.44 6.59
CA SER A 6 -2.38 -14.27 7.26
C SER A 6 -3.46 -13.85 6.26
N LEU A 7 -4.72 -14.24 6.54
CA LEU A 7 -5.86 -13.89 5.69
C LEU A 7 -5.98 -12.37 5.50
N LYS A 8 -5.83 -11.61 6.58
CA LYS A 8 -5.81 -10.15 6.54
C LYS A 8 -4.75 -9.62 5.57
N GLN A 9 -3.50 -10.10 5.67
CA GLN A 9 -2.43 -9.66 4.76
C GLN A 9 -2.71 -10.04 3.30
N PHE A 10 -3.28 -11.22 3.07
CA PHE A 10 -3.66 -11.65 1.72
C PHE A 10 -4.68 -10.70 1.10
N LEU A 11 -5.74 -10.38 1.84
CA LEU A 11 -6.83 -9.53 1.38
C LEU A 11 -6.38 -8.08 1.15
N MET A 12 -5.58 -7.52 2.04
CA MET A 12 -5.00 -6.19 1.83
C MET A 12 -4.13 -6.11 0.56
N LYS A 13 -3.39 -7.18 0.24
CA LYS A 13 -2.60 -7.27 -1.01
C LYS A 13 -3.43 -7.50 -2.27
N SER A 14 -4.73 -7.70 -2.16
CA SER A 14 -5.63 -7.82 -3.31
C SER A 14 -6.15 -6.47 -3.81
N GLY A 15 -5.97 -5.38 -3.05
CA GLY A 15 -6.54 -4.07 -3.35
C GLY A 15 -8.05 -3.98 -3.18
N LYS A 16 -8.73 -5.03 -2.71
CA LYS A 16 -10.19 -5.02 -2.46
C LYS A 16 -10.58 -4.18 -1.25
N PHE A 17 -9.63 -3.91 -0.36
CA PHE A 17 -9.84 -3.13 0.86
C PHE A 17 -8.86 -1.97 0.93
N GLU A 18 -9.37 -0.79 1.21
CA GLU A 18 -8.55 0.40 1.44
C GLU A 18 -8.12 0.52 2.91
N ARG A 19 -8.98 0.10 3.83
CA ARG A 19 -8.73 0.16 5.28
C ARG A 19 -8.67 -1.24 5.88
N VAL A 20 -7.73 -1.44 6.78
CA VAL A 20 -7.60 -2.69 7.55
C VAL A 20 -8.87 -2.99 8.36
N TYR A 21 -9.53 -1.95 8.87
CA TYR A 21 -10.78 -2.08 9.63
C TYR A 21 -11.88 -2.77 8.81
N ASP A 22 -12.12 -2.32 7.58
CA ASP A 22 -13.17 -2.88 6.70
C ASP A 22 -12.86 -4.34 6.34
N CYS A 23 -11.58 -4.64 6.09
CA CYS A 23 -11.12 -6.01 5.86
C CYS A 23 -11.42 -6.92 7.06
N ILE A 24 -11.08 -6.49 8.28
CA ILE A 24 -11.34 -7.26 9.51
C ILE A 24 -12.83 -7.44 9.74
N LYS A 25 -13.62 -6.39 9.53
CA LYS A 25 -15.09 -6.43 9.65
C LYS A 25 -15.69 -7.49 8.71
N ASP A 26 -15.29 -7.51 7.45
CA ASP A 26 -15.81 -8.47 6.47
C ASP A 26 -15.35 -9.91 6.75
N ILE A 27 -14.12 -10.11 7.25
CA ILE A 27 -13.68 -11.43 7.71
C ILE A 27 -14.56 -11.91 8.87
N ARG A 28 -14.75 -11.08 9.91
CA ARG A 28 -15.56 -11.45 11.09
C ARG A 28 -17.01 -11.74 10.75
N ASN A 29 -17.55 -11.07 9.73
CA ASN A 29 -18.90 -11.28 9.24
C ASN A 29 -19.07 -12.52 8.34
N GLY A 30 -18.02 -13.34 8.19
CA GLY A 30 -18.08 -14.59 7.42
C GLY A 30 -18.19 -14.40 5.90
N LYS A 31 -17.84 -13.23 5.37
CA LYS A 31 -17.87 -12.95 3.92
C LYS A 31 -16.72 -13.58 3.14
N ILE A 32 -15.71 -14.10 3.85
CA ILE A 32 -14.49 -14.63 3.25
C ILE A 32 -14.44 -16.14 3.38
N SER A 33 -14.12 -16.82 2.29
CA SER A 33 -13.79 -18.24 2.31
C SER A 33 -12.39 -18.51 1.77
N VAL A 34 -11.74 -19.52 2.34
CA VAL A 34 -10.45 -20.05 1.90
C VAL A 34 -10.62 -21.54 1.61
N ASN A 35 -10.36 -21.95 0.38
CA ASN A 35 -10.53 -23.34 -0.10
C ASN A 35 -11.92 -23.93 0.19
N GLY A 36 -12.96 -23.08 0.18
CA GLY A 36 -14.35 -23.46 0.41
C GLY A 36 -14.83 -23.33 1.86
N GLU A 37 -13.94 -23.13 2.82
CA GLU A 37 -14.27 -22.95 4.24
C GLU A 37 -14.42 -21.44 4.58
N ILE A 38 -15.50 -21.07 5.28
CA ILE A 38 -15.71 -19.69 5.76
C ILE A 38 -14.77 -19.43 6.94
N ILE A 39 -13.97 -18.37 6.83
CA ILE A 39 -13.00 -17.99 7.85
C ILE A 39 -13.42 -16.67 8.49
N THR A 40 -13.59 -16.68 9.82
CA THR A 40 -13.94 -15.49 10.62
C THR A 40 -12.78 -14.93 11.45
N ASN A 41 -11.64 -15.63 11.48
CA ASN A 41 -10.44 -15.19 12.18
C ASN A 41 -9.51 -14.40 11.24
N PRO A 42 -9.28 -13.07 11.47
CA PRO A 42 -8.38 -12.26 10.62
C PRO A 42 -6.93 -12.73 10.64
N ASN A 43 -6.51 -13.39 11.70
CA ASN A 43 -5.15 -13.92 11.86
C ASN A 43 -5.04 -15.39 11.40
N TYR A 44 -6.04 -15.92 10.71
CA TYR A 44 -5.95 -17.24 10.09
C TYR A 44 -4.80 -17.29 9.09
N PHE A 45 -3.86 -18.22 9.27
CA PHE A 45 -2.73 -18.43 8.38
C PHE A 45 -2.97 -19.60 7.45
N PHE A 46 -2.67 -19.41 6.18
CA PHE A 46 -2.75 -20.45 5.17
C PHE A 46 -1.56 -20.42 4.20
N ASN A 47 -1.42 -21.49 3.44
CA ASN A 47 -0.34 -21.66 2.49
C ASN A 47 -0.69 -20.94 1.18
N LEU A 48 0.28 -20.22 0.61
CA LEU A 48 0.15 -19.54 -0.69
C LEU A 48 0.22 -20.48 -1.92
N LYS A 49 0.39 -21.78 -1.72
CA LYS A 49 0.41 -22.72 -2.84
C LYS A 49 -1.02 -22.89 -3.38
N ASN A 50 -1.38 -22.11 -4.39
CA ASN A 50 -2.67 -22.14 -5.09
C ASN A 50 -3.93 -22.03 -4.19
N PRO A 51 -4.00 -21.06 -3.24
CA PRO A 51 -5.19 -20.91 -2.43
C PRO A 51 -6.35 -20.37 -3.25
N ILE A 52 -7.55 -20.87 -3.00
CA ILE A 52 -8.79 -20.30 -3.53
C ILE A 52 -9.39 -19.43 -2.43
N VAL A 53 -9.19 -18.12 -2.52
CA VAL A 53 -9.79 -17.15 -1.60
C VAL A 53 -10.94 -16.45 -2.31
N LYS A 54 -12.10 -16.37 -1.64
CA LYS A 54 -13.28 -15.69 -2.17
C LYS A 54 -13.79 -14.64 -1.17
N LEU A 55 -14.31 -13.54 -1.69
CA LEU A 55 -15.11 -12.53 -0.98
C LEU A 55 -16.52 -12.55 -1.58
N ASN A 56 -17.55 -12.80 -0.79
CA ASN A 56 -18.93 -12.92 -1.27
C ASN A 56 -19.07 -13.85 -2.51
N ASN A 57 -18.40 -15.01 -2.47
CA ASN A 57 -18.28 -15.98 -3.57
C ASN A 57 -17.45 -15.56 -4.78
N GLU A 58 -16.98 -14.33 -4.89
CA GLU A 58 -16.07 -13.90 -5.95
C GLU A 58 -14.63 -14.24 -5.63
N LYS A 59 -13.92 -14.86 -6.59
CA LYS A 59 -12.50 -15.22 -6.42
C LYS A 59 -11.62 -13.98 -6.36
N ILE A 60 -10.81 -13.90 -5.30
CA ILE A 60 -9.82 -12.83 -5.10
C ILE A 60 -8.44 -13.34 -5.51
N LYS A 61 -7.67 -12.49 -6.21
CA LYS A 61 -6.27 -12.69 -6.49
C LYS A 61 -5.43 -11.61 -5.81
N GLN A 62 -4.24 -11.95 -5.39
CA GLN A 62 -3.27 -10.92 -4.97
C GLN A 62 -2.76 -10.16 -6.19
N ILE A 63 -2.54 -8.87 -5.99
CA ILE A 63 -1.79 -8.03 -6.93
C ILE A 63 -0.30 -8.35 -6.74
N GLY A 64 0.42 -8.56 -7.84
CA GLY A 64 1.88 -8.71 -7.81
C GLY A 64 2.56 -7.47 -7.22
N LYS A 65 3.86 -7.55 -6.98
CA LYS A 65 4.64 -6.40 -6.53
C LYS A 65 4.71 -5.37 -7.65
N LEU A 66 4.44 -4.13 -7.31
CA LEU A 66 4.44 -2.99 -8.23
C LEU A 66 5.31 -1.88 -7.67
N TYR A 67 5.98 -1.18 -8.56
CA TYR A 67 6.90 -0.10 -8.23
C TYR A 67 6.66 1.04 -9.21
N PHE A 68 6.37 2.22 -8.68
CA PHE A 68 6.19 3.44 -9.45
C PHE A 68 7.11 4.52 -8.90
N LEU A 69 7.57 5.36 -9.79
CA LEU A 69 8.24 6.61 -9.44
C LEU A 69 7.25 7.74 -9.66
N LEU A 70 7.07 8.56 -8.65
CA LEU A 70 6.26 9.76 -8.69
C LEU A 70 7.19 10.96 -8.52
N ASN A 71 7.14 11.90 -9.45
CA ASN A 71 7.59 13.26 -9.17
C ASN A 71 6.45 13.97 -8.44
N LYS A 72 6.53 14.04 -7.11
CA LYS A 72 5.49 14.68 -6.30
C LYS A 72 5.48 16.18 -6.59
N PRO A 73 4.36 16.75 -7.03
CA PRO A 73 4.26 18.20 -7.18
C PRO A 73 4.10 18.89 -5.82
N LEU A 74 4.28 20.20 -5.80
CA LEU A 74 3.92 21.06 -4.67
C LEU A 74 2.43 20.93 -4.34
N ASP A 75 2.04 21.33 -3.15
CA ASP A 75 0.66 21.37 -2.63
C ASP A 75 -0.06 20.02 -2.46
N TYR A 76 0.64 18.90 -2.60
CA TYR A 76 0.12 17.57 -2.35
C TYR A 76 0.70 16.96 -1.08
N LEU A 77 -0.17 16.41 -0.23
CA LEU A 77 0.24 15.62 0.94
C LEU A 77 0.73 14.23 0.51
N SER A 78 1.79 13.77 1.15
CA SER A 78 2.31 12.39 0.98
C SER A 78 1.47 11.33 1.69
N GLN A 79 0.54 11.74 2.54
CA GLN A 79 -0.33 10.86 3.33
C GLN A 79 -1.78 11.02 2.91
N LYS A 80 -2.60 10.00 3.21
CA LYS A 80 -4.06 10.11 3.05
C LYS A 80 -4.61 11.15 4.02
N SER A 81 -5.42 12.06 3.51
CA SER A 81 -6.10 13.11 4.26
C SER A 81 -7.53 13.27 3.78
N SER A 82 -8.40 13.78 4.65
CA SER A 82 -9.74 14.24 4.29
C SER A 82 -9.71 15.76 4.15
N GLY A 83 -10.05 16.27 2.97
CA GLY A 83 -10.18 17.72 2.72
C GLY A 83 -8.96 18.38 2.08
N GLU A 84 -7.84 17.67 1.94
CA GLU A 84 -6.66 18.17 1.22
C GLU A 84 -6.27 17.25 0.05
N GLN A 85 -5.60 17.81 -0.95
CA GLN A 85 -5.08 17.03 -2.08
C GLN A 85 -3.91 16.15 -1.63
N THR A 86 -3.91 14.92 -2.06
CA THR A 86 -2.89 13.92 -1.71
C THR A 86 -2.30 13.27 -2.95
N ILE A 87 -1.12 12.69 -2.83
CA ILE A 87 -0.52 11.87 -3.91
C ILE A 87 -1.44 10.73 -4.35
N TYR A 88 -2.34 10.26 -3.47
CA TYR A 88 -3.30 9.21 -3.80
C TYR A 88 -4.41 9.69 -4.74
N ASP A 89 -4.71 10.99 -4.75
CA ASP A 89 -5.64 11.58 -5.71
C ASP A 89 -5.01 11.66 -7.11
N LEU A 90 -3.69 11.85 -7.19
CA LEU A 90 -2.94 11.72 -8.45
C LEU A 90 -3.00 10.29 -8.99
N LEU A 91 -2.83 9.30 -8.11
CA LEU A 91 -2.94 7.88 -8.49
C LEU A 91 -4.35 7.52 -8.97
N LYS A 92 -5.41 8.07 -8.35
CA LYS A 92 -6.80 7.88 -8.80
C LYS A 92 -7.07 8.51 -10.17
N LYS A 93 -6.47 9.68 -10.46
CA LYS A 93 -6.59 10.36 -11.75
C LYS A 93 -5.77 9.68 -12.86
N SER A 94 -4.82 8.83 -12.50
CA SER A 94 -4.03 8.07 -13.45
C SER A 94 -4.85 6.89 -14.02
N LYS A 95 -4.40 6.31 -15.14
CA LYS A 95 -5.06 5.14 -15.75
C LYS A 95 -4.76 3.81 -15.01
N ILE A 96 -4.31 3.88 -13.75
CA ILE A 96 -4.04 2.71 -12.91
C ILE A 96 -5.38 2.13 -12.42
N ASP A 97 -5.52 0.81 -12.51
CA ASP A 97 -6.70 0.10 -11.97
C ASP A 97 -6.95 0.47 -10.51
N GLU A 98 -8.22 0.62 -10.15
CA GLU A 98 -8.61 1.08 -8.81
C GLU A 98 -8.14 0.15 -7.69
N ASN A 99 -8.17 -1.17 -7.89
CA ASN A 99 -7.68 -2.12 -6.89
C ASN A 99 -6.16 -2.02 -6.75
N ILE A 100 -5.44 -1.78 -7.85
CA ILE A 100 -4.00 -1.52 -7.83
C ILE A 100 -3.75 -0.23 -7.02
N SER A 101 -4.40 0.86 -7.36
CA SER A 101 -4.24 2.14 -6.67
C SER A 101 -4.50 2.03 -5.16
N LYS A 102 -5.54 1.30 -4.75
CA LYS A 102 -5.86 1.05 -3.33
C LYS A 102 -4.77 0.24 -2.60
N SER A 103 -4.03 -0.62 -3.31
CA SER A 103 -2.97 -1.43 -2.72
C SER A 103 -1.66 -0.67 -2.52
N LEU A 104 -1.48 0.48 -3.17
CA LEU A 104 -0.25 1.25 -3.17
C LEU A 104 -0.10 2.15 -1.96
N PHE A 105 1.14 2.38 -1.56
CA PHE A 105 1.52 3.34 -0.53
C PHE A 105 2.88 3.98 -0.88
N ALA A 106 3.13 5.16 -0.28
CA ALA A 106 4.38 5.88 -0.45
C ALA A 106 5.49 5.28 0.42
N VAL A 107 6.70 5.23 -0.11
CA VAL A 107 7.92 4.91 0.64
C VAL A 107 8.52 6.22 1.15
N GLY A 108 8.26 6.52 2.42
CA GLY A 108 8.62 7.80 3.03
C GLY A 108 7.61 8.90 2.75
N ARG A 109 8.03 10.12 3.06
CA ARG A 109 7.21 11.32 2.93
C ARG A 109 8.06 12.48 2.43
N LEU A 110 7.44 13.34 1.67
CA LEU A 110 7.86 14.72 1.41
C LEU A 110 6.76 15.64 1.96
N ASP A 111 7.15 16.78 2.48
CA ASP A 111 6.20 17.76 2.97
C ASP A 111 5.36 18.34 1.83
N LYS A 112 4.27 19.02 2.17
CA LYS A 112 3.34 19.59 1.19
C LYS A 112 4.06 20.53 0.23
N ASP A 113 4.95 21.35 0.79
CA ASP A 113 5.72 22.39 0.08
C ASP A 113 7.05 21.87 -0.52
N THR A 114 7.26 20.56 -0.48
CA THR A 114 8.42 19.91 -1.08
C THR A 114 8.00 19.11 -2.32
N GLU A 115 8.65 19.33 -3.43
CA GLU A 115 8.50 18.54 -4.65
C GLU A 115 9.64 17.54 -4.83
N GLY A 116 9.44 16.52 -5.64
CA GLY A 116 10.50 15.61 -6.03
C GLY A 116 10.15 14.13 -6.00
N LEU A 117 11.18 13.31 -6.04
CA LEU A 117 11.07 11.87 -6.23
C LEU A 117 10.46 11.17 -5.00
N MET A 118 9.40 10.41 -5.26
CA MET A 118 8.83 9.46 -4.32
C MET A 118 8.67 8.09 -4.97
N ILE A 119 8.93 7.03 -4.21
CA ILE A 119 8.61 5.65 -4.60
C ILE A 119 7.22 5.31 -4.09
N ILE A 120 6.37 4.81 -4.98
CA ILE A 120 5.03 4.31 -4.66
C ILE A 120 5.02 2.81 -4.94
N THR A 121 4.63 2.00 -3.98
CA THR A 121 4.69 0.54 -4.09
C THR A 121 3.63 -0.15 -3.25
N ASN A 122 3.42 -1.45 -3.47
CA ASN A 122 2.70 -2.35 -2.57
C ASN A 122 3.65 -3.38 -1.91
N ASP A 123 4.97 -3.18 -2.03
CA ASP A 123 5.99 -4.05 -1.43
C ASP A 123 6.49 -3.48 -0.09
N GLY A 124 5.90 -3.94 1.03
CA GLY A 124 6.32 -3.53 2.37
C GLY A 124 7.80 -3.81 2.67
N LYS A 125 8.38 -4.86 2.06
CA LYS A 125 9.81 -5.16 2.27
C LYS A 125 10.72 -4.10 1.66
N LEU A 126 10.37 -3.58 0.47
CA LEU A 126 11.10 -2.46 -0.11
C LEU A 126 10.97 -1.22 0.77
N SER A 127 9.76 -0.94 1.25
CA SER A 127 9.52 0.20 2.14
C SER A 127 10.32 0.09 3.43
N ASP A 128 10.26 -1.07 4.09
CA ASP A 128 11.04 -1.32 5.32
C ASP A 128 12.53 -1.15 5.07
N PHE A 129 13.05 -1.70 3.96
CA PHE A 129 14.45 -1.57 3.58
C PHE A 129 14.85 -0.10 3.35
N ALA A 130 14.04 0.64 2.57
CA ALA A 130 14.36 2.02 2.21
C ALA A 130 14.18 3.02 3.37
N MET A 131 13.35 2.67 4.36
CA MET A 131 13.03 3.57 5.48
C MET A 131 13.81 3.24 6.76
N ASN A 132 14.35 2.03 6.88
CA ASN A 132 15.14 1.65 8.06
C ASN A 132 16.48 2.42 8.07
N PRO A 133 16.76 3.21 9.12
CA PRO A 133 18.01 3.95 9.24
C PRO A 133 19.26 3.09 9.17
N GLU A 134 19.20 1.84 9.62
CA GLU A 134 20.31 0.89 9.60
C GLU A 134 20.81 0.56 8.18
N ASN A 135 19.97 0.77 7.16
CA ASN A 135 20.34 0.52 5.77
C ASN A 135 21.03 1.71 5.10
N GLU A 136 21.18 2.85 5.81
CA GLU A 136 21.94 4.04 5.39
C GLU A 136 21.58 4.54 3.97
N ILE A 137 20.31 4.41 3.56
CA ILE A 137 19.84 4.87 2.25
C ILE A 137 19.91 6.39 2.18
N VAL A 138 20.83 6.89 1.36
CA VAL A 138 21.08 8.33 1.20
C VAL A 138 19.89 9.00 0.50
N LYS A 139 19.37 10.07 1.13
CA LYS A 139 18.35 10.96 0.55
C LYS A 139 19.01 12.31 0.29
N LYS A 140 18.94 12.79 -0.96
CA LYS A 140 19.52 14.08 -1.36
C LYS A 140 18.41 15.10 -1.54
N TYR A 141 18.61 16.27 -0.95
CA TYR A 141 17.72 17.42 -1.09
C TYR A 141 18.49 18.59 -1.68
N TYR A 142 17.82 19.36 -2.52
CA TYR A 142 18.32 20.63 -3.02
C TYR A 142 17.39 21.73 -2.51
N ALA A 143 17.94 22.73 -1.87
CA ALA A 143 17.20 23.88 -1.37
C ALA A 143 17.79 25.16 -1.95
N VAL A 144 16.91 26.04 -2.44
CA VAL A 144 17.27 27.41 -2.81
C VAL A 144 16.97 28.28 -1.59
N LEU A 145 17.95 29.04 -1.16
CA LEU A 145 17.84 29.92 0.00
C LEU A 145 17.80 31.38 -0.47
N ASP A 146 16.96 32.19 0.18
CA ASP A 146 16.84 33.63 -0.12
C ASP A 146 18.09 34.42 0.33
N ASN A 147 18.81 33.88 1.32
CA ASN A 147 20.05 34.49 1.85
C ASN A 147 21.17 33.46 1.93
N SER A 148 22.41 33.93 1.81
CA SER A 148 23.58 33.07 2.04
C SER A 148 23.62 32.57 3.48
N VAL A 149 23.92 31.28 3.62
CA VAL A 149 24.16 30.66 4.92
C VAL A 149 25.58 31.00 5.35
N ALA A 150 25.75 31.51 6.54
CA ALA A 150 27.05 31.79 7.17
C ALA A 150 27.73 30.49 7.58
#